data_8cf357ed823b409b05738169a517c6f7
#
_entry.id   8cf357ed823b409b05738169a517c6f7
#
_cell.length_a   1.000
_cell.length_b   1.000
_cell.length_c   1.000
_cell.angle_alpha   90.00
_cell.angle_beta   90.00
_cell.angle_gamma   90.00
#
_symmetry.space_group_name_H-M   'P 1'
#
loop_
_entity.id
_entity.type
_entity.pdbx_description
1 polymer ?
#
loop_
_entity_poly.entity_id
_entity_poly.type
_entity_poly.pdbx_seq_one_letter_code
_entity_poly.pdbx_strand_id
1 'polypeptide(L)'
;MNIWKSLLAVCLLIAMFGCGASASKKANQEGAAKQLPRLCVTGTQLMNEQGDTVVLKGVSYGWHQFWPRFYNASTVAYLSGDWGAEVLRASMGVDLDSACYVYKPEFGINCVTTVVDAAIENHVYAIIDWHSHNLRQEEAKEFFAQMATRYK
;
A
#
# COMPACT_ATOMS: atom_id res chain seq x y z
N MET A 1 -38.82 -8.41 -76.80
CA MET A 1 -39.61 -9.03 -75.74
C MET A 1 -38.67 -9.63 -74.72
N ASN A 2 -38.61 -8.98 -73.58
CA ASN A 2 -37.89 -9.36 -72.39
C ASN A 2 -36.40 -9.52 -72.44
N ILE A 3 -35.72 -8.41 -72.50
CA ILE A 3 -34.35 -8.17 -72.14
C ILE A 3 -34.39 -7.71 -70.69
N TRP A 4 -34.25 -8.61 -69.73
CA TRP A 4 -33.91 -8.27 -68.35
C TRP A 4 -33.76 -9.52 -67.55
N LYS A 5 -32.57 -9.99 -67.41
CA LYS A 5 -32.03 -10.77 -66.29
C LYS A 5 -30.63 -11.24 -66.58
N SER A 6 -29.65 -10.33 -66.48
CA SER A 6 -28.29 -10.69 -66.29
C SER A 6 -27.57 -9.50 -65.67
N LEU A 7 -27.89 -9.25 -64.42
CA LEU A 7 -27.08 -8.37 -63.58
C LEU A 7 -26.15 -9.30 -62.79
N LEU A 8 -24.96 -9.31 -63.30
CA LEU A 8 -23.79 -9.93 -62.68
C LEU A 8 -23.60 -9.38 -61.25
N ALA A 9 -23.57 -10.28 -60.36
CA ALA A 9 -23.04 -10.03 -59.02
C ALA A 9 -21.53 -9.90 -59.14
N VAL A 10 -21.03 -8.68 -59.19
CA VAL A 10 -19.61 -8.38 -58.98
C VAL A 10 -19.41 -8.43 -57.47
N CYS A 11 -18.91 -9.57 -57.00
CA CYS A 11 -18.40 -9.67 -55.60
C CYS A 11 -17.14 -8.83 -55.45
N LEU A 12 -17.32 -7.64 -54.90
CA LEU A 12 -16.20 -6.83 -54.41
C LEU A 12 -15.65 -7.46 -53.17
N LEU A 13 -14.55 -8.19 -53.28
CA LEU A 13 -13.74 -8.63 -52.16
C LEU A 13 -13.01 -7.43 -51.57
N ILE A 14 -13.65 -6.77 -50.62
CA ILE A 14 -12.98 -5.80 -49.75
C ILE A 14 -12.20 -6.59 -48.72
N ALA A 15 -10.91 -6.73 -48.93
CA ALA A 15 -9.99 -7.18 -47.91
C ALA A 15 -9.91 -6.14 -46.79
N MET A 16 -10.72 -6.37 -45.76
CA MET A 16 -10.60 -5.64 -44.51
C MET A 16 -9.27 -6.04 -43.84
N PHE A 17 -8.25 -5.24 -44.02
CA PHE A 17 -7.11 -5.27 -43.14
C PHE A 17 -7.59 -4.84 -41.76
N GLY A 18 -8.00 -5.78 -40.98
CA GLY A 18 -8.27 -5.60 -39.56
C GLY A 18 -6.97 -5.23 -38.85
N CYS A 19 -6.83 -3.95 -38.52
CA CYS A 19 -5.83 -3.49 -37.58
C CYS A 19 -6.14 -4.17 -36.24
N GLY A 20 -5.42 -5.26 -35.95
CA GLY A 20 -5.51 -5.98 -34.69
C GLY A 20 -5.01 -5.07 -33.57
N ALA A 21 -5.93 -4.37 -32.92
CA ALA A 21 -5.66 -3.78 -31.62
C ALA A 21 -5.30 -4.94 -30.67
N SER A 22 -4.03 -5.03 -30.35
CA SER A 22 -3.53 -5.94 -29.30
C SER A 22 -4.16 -5.49 -27.97
N ALA A 23 -5.31 -6.06 -27.67
CA ALA A 23 -5.87 -5.98 -26.34
C ALA A 23 -4.91 -6.74 -25.41
N SER A 24 -4.06 -6.00 -24.71
CA SER A 24 -3.30 -6.51 -23.60
C SER A 24 -4.28 -7.18 -22.65
N LYS A 25 -4.31 -8.50 -22.69
CA LYS A 25 -4.97 -9.31 -21.66
C LYS A 25 -4.25 -8.98 -20.34
N LYS A 26 -4.81 -8.09 -19.53
CA LYS A 26 -4.60 -8.11 -18.10
C LYS A 26 -5.09 -9.49 -17.64
N ALA A 27 -4.16 -10.42 -17.53
CA ALA A 27 -4.44 -11.70 -16.90
C ALA A 27 -4.89 -11.38 -15.47
N ASN A 28 -6.12 -11.74 -15.16
CA ASN A 28 -6.60 -11.88 -13.79
C ASN A 28 -5.64 -12.81 -13.06
N GLN A 29 -4.73 -12.26 -12.28
CA GLN A 29 -4.06 -12.97 -11.20
C GLN A 29 -4.94 -12.82 -9.95
N GLU A 30 -6.12 -13.41 -9.99
CA GLU A 30 -6.87 -13.73 -8.79
C GLU A 30 -6.19 -14.95 -8.16
N GLY A 31 -5.68 -14.80 -6.92
CA GLY A 31 -5.56 -15.95 -6.05
C GLY A 31 -4.27 -16.24 -5.32
N ALA A 32 -3.23 -15.41 -5.39
CA ALA A 32 -2.16 -15.48 -4.38
C ALA A 32 -2.11 -14.13 -3.65
N ALA A 33 -2.32 -14.13 -2.34
CA ALA A 33 -2.10 -12.93 -1.54
C ALA A 33 -0.69 -12.42 -1.87
N LYS A 34 -0.60 -11.22 -2.46
CA LYS A 34 0.66 -10.62 -2.87
C LYS A 34 1.47 -10.30 -1.60
N GLN A 35 2.27 -11.26 -1.17
CA GLN A 35 3.16 -11.05 -0.04
C GLN A 35 4.18 -9.98 -0.44
N LEU A 36 4.35 -8.97 0.41
CA LEU A 36 5.38 -7.96 0.20
C LEU A 36 6.76 -8.62 0.30
N PRO A 37 7.70 -8.33 -0.63
CA PRO A 37 9.05 -8.84 -0.55
C PRO A 37 9.73 -8.33 0.72
N ARG A 38 10.62 -9.15 1.30
CA ARG A 38 11.45 -8.70 2.41
C ARG A 38 12.44 -7.65 1.90
N LEU A 39 12.71 -6.66 2.75
CA LEU A 39 13.65 -5.59 2.45
C LEU A 39 14.92 -5.77 3.27
N CYS A 40 16.05 -5.48 2.65
CA CYS A 40 17.35 -5.43 3.30
C CYS A 40 18.14 -4.19 2.87
N VAL A 41 19.13 -3.82 3.66
CA VAL A 41 20.06 -2.74 3.31
C VAL A 41 21.36 -3.36 2.85
N THR A 42 21.79 -2.99 1.63
CA THR A 42 23.08 -3.40 1.06
C THR A 42 23.88 -2.15 0.68
N GLY A 43 24.95 -1.90 1.39
CA GLY A 43 25.69 -0.64 1.25
C GLY A 43 24.79 0.56 1.62
N THR A 44 24.49 1.41 0.65
CA THR A 44 23.63 2.59 0.81
C THR A 44 22.25 2.43 0.18
N GLN A 45 21.88 1.22 -0.24
CA GLN A 45 20.64 0.96 -0.97
C GLN A 45 19.70 0.07 -0.17
N LEU A 46 18.40 0.36 -0.26
CA LEU A 46 17.34 -0.54 0.15
C LEU A 46 17.06 -1.49 -1.00
N MET A 47 17.08 -2.80 -0.74
CA MET A 47 16.93 -3.84 -1.75
C MET A 47 15.85 -4.85 -1.37
N ASN A 48 15.25 -5.49 -2.36
CA ASN A 48 14.35 -6.63 -2.17
C ASN A 48 15.13 -7.96 -2.18
N GLU A 49 14.43 -9.06 -1.98
CA GLU A 49 15.00 -10.42 -2.00
C GLU A 49 15.55 -10.83 -3.37
N GLN A 50 15.12 -10.18 -4.43
CA GLN A 50 15.58 -10.42 -5.80
C GLN A 50 16.86 -9.65 -6.14
N GLY A 51 17.31 -8.78 -5.23
CA GLY A 51 18.49 -7.94 -5.44
C GLY A 51 18.20 -6.65 -6.21
N ASP A 52 16.94 -6.27 -6.37
CA ASP A 52 16.57 -5.00 -7.00
C ASP A 52 16.58 -3.87 -5.97
N THR A 53 17.02 -2.67 -6.39
CA THR A 53 16.93 -1.47 -5.58
C THR A 53 15.47 -1.03 -5.45
N VAL A 54 15.02 -0.80 -4.23
CA VAL A 54 13.65 -0.41 -3.89
C VAL A 54 13.62 1.05 -3.44
N VAL A 55 12.68 1.82 -4.00
CA VAL A 55 12.36 3.18 -3.56
C VAL A 55 10.91 3.20 -3.12
N LEU A 56 10.67 3.34 -1.83
CA LEU A 56 9.32 3.37 -1.26
C LEU A 56 8.78 4.80 -1.26
N LYS A 57 7.62 4.99 -1.85
CA LYS A 57 6.86 6.24 -1.81
C LYS A 57 5.69 6.09 -0.88
N GLY A 58 5.48 7.06 0.00
CA GLY A 58 4.40 6.91 0.95
C GLY A 58 4.09 8.14 1.78
N VAL A 59 3.28 7.94 2.80
CA VAL A 59 2.73 9.01 3.63
C VAL A 59 3.10 8.78 5.08
N SER A 60 3.53 9.84 5.75
CA SER A 60 3.67 9.86 7.20
C SER A 60 2.40 10.46 7.82
N TYR A 61 1.75 9.72 8.69
CA TYR A 61 0.67 10.27 9.51
C TYR A 61 1.22 11.30 10.49
N GLY A 62 0.41 12.32 10.80
CA GLY A 62 0.66 13.17 11.96
C GLY A 62 0.49 12.38 13.25
N TRP A 63 1.00 12.90 14.36
CA TRP A 63 0.95 12.21 15.64
C TRP A 63 -0.46 11.82 16.04
N HIS A 64 -0.63 10.60 16.53
CA HIS A 64 -1.94 10.01 16.79
C HIS A 64 -2.80 10.86 17.74
N GLN A 65 -2.21 11.50 18.76
CA GLN A 65 -2.96 12.29 19.72
C GLN A 65 -3.56 13.58 19.13
N PHE A 66 -2.94 14.13 18.08
CA PHE A 66 -3.46 15.34 17.40
C PHE A 66 -4.36 15.00 16.21
N TRP A 67 -4.15 13.84 15.59
CA TRP A 67 -4.83 13.45 14.35
C TRP A 67 -5.45 12.05 14.39
N PRO A 68 -6.09 11.64 15.52
CA PRO A 68 -6.58 10.28 15.70
C PRO A 68 -7.59 9.85 14.64
N ARG A 69 -8.33 10.80 14.06
CA ARG A 69 -9.34 10.53 13.03
C ARG A 69 -8.79 9.87 11.76
N PHE A 70 -7.48 9.98 11.52
CA PHE A 70 -6.85 9.34 10.36
C PHE A 70 -6.32 7.94 10.64
N TYR A 71 -6.22 7.54 11.91
CA TYR A 71 -5.75 6.23 12.31
C TYR A 71 -6.88 5.19 12.23
N ASN A 72 -7.27 4.86 10.99
CA ASN A 72 -8.32 3.90 10.69
C ASN A 72 -8.07 3.16 9.37
N ALA A 73 -8.68 1.99 9.20
CA ALA A 73 -8.47 1.13 8.04
C ALA A 73 -8.90 1.79 6.70
N SER A 74 -9.94 2.61 6.69
CA SER A 74 -10.40 3.28 5.47
C SER A 74 -9.40 4.32 4.96
N THR A 75 -8.70 5.03 5.85
CA THR A 75 -7.63 5.94 5.46
C THR A 75 -6.45 5.17 4.86
N VAL A 76 -6.08 4.03 5.44
CA VAL A 76 -5.02 3.16 4.87
C VAL A 76 -5.41 2.68 3.47
N ALA A 77 -6.63 2.14 3.31
CA ALA A 77 -7.13 1.67 2.03
C ALA A 77 -7.13 2.78 0.97
N TYR A 78 -7.56 3.99 1.33
CA TYR A 78 -7.55 5.13 0.43
C TYR A 78 -6.13 5.54 0.02
N LEU A 79 -5.20 5.65 0.97
CA LEU A 79 -3.82 6.04 0.66
C LEU A 79 -3.09 4.98 -0.17
N SER A 80 -3.33 3.69 0.08
CA SER A 80 -2.72 2.62 -0.70
C SER A 80 -3.35 2.45 -2.08
N GLY A 81 -4.68 2.52 -2.17
CA GLY A 81 -5.41 2.30 -3.42
C GLY A 81 -5.42 3.51 -4.34
N ASP A 82 -5.88 4.66 -3.84
CA ASP A 82 -6.08 5.85 -4.68
C ASP A 82 -4.80 6.66 -4.87
N TRP A 83 -3.96 6.76 -3.83
CA TRP A 83 -2.69 7.50 -3.91
C TRP A 83 -1.50 6.62 -4.31
N GLY A 84 -1.67 5.30 -4.28
CA GLY A 84 -0.60 4.36 -4.59
C GLY A 84 0.55 4.40 -3.57
N ALA A 85 0.24 4.67 -2.30
CA ALA A 85 1.25 4.64 -1.25
C ALA A 85 1.77 3.21 -1.05
N GLU A 86 3.09 3.06 -1.02
CA GLU A 86 3.80 1.79 -0.83
C GLU A 86 4.25 1.59 0.61
N VAL A 87 4.31 2.68 1.38
CA VAL A 87 4.67 2.67 2.81
C VAL A 87 3.88 3.73 3.57
N LEU A 88 3.42 3.37 4.77
CA LEU A 88 2.73 4.29 5.68
C LEU A 88 3.48 4.35 7.01
N ARG A 89 3.75 5.55 7.52
CA ARG A 89 4.39 5.73 8.83
C ARG A 89 3.34 6.10 9.86
N ALA A 90 3.12 5.21 10.82
CA ALA A 90 2.27 5.43 11.98
C ALA A 90 3.07 6.11 13.09
N SER A 91 2.89 7.43 13.22
CA SER A 91 3.64 8.25 14.19
C SER A 91 2.93 8.28 15.54
N MET A 92 3.44 7.52 16.51
CA MET A 92 2.92 7.53 17.87
C MET A 92 3.63 8.61 18.68
N GLY A 93 2.92 9.68 19.01
CA GLY A 93 3.46 10.70 19.90
C GLY A 93 3.57 10.17 21.34
N VAL A 94 4.76 10.24 21.90
CA VAL A 94 5.06 9.62 23.20
C VAL A 94 4.84 10.57 24.36
N ASP A 95 5.19 11.82 24.18
CA ASP A 95 5.11 12.89 25.17
C ASP A 95 4.53 14.18 24.58
N LEU A 96 4.49 15.25 25.33
CA LEU A 96 4.05 16.62 25.00
C LEU A 96 2.55 16.90 25.15
N ASP A 97 1.68 15.93 25.35
CA ASP A 97 0.23 16.13 25.45
C ASP A 97 -0.42 15.10 26.37
N SER A 98 -1.58 15.40 26.92
CA SER A 98 -2.33 14.52 27.82
C SER A 98 -2.95 13.29 27.13
N ALA A 99 -2.96 13.25 25.81
CA ALA A 99 -3.43 12.12 25.01
C ALA A 99 -2.28 11.29 24.39
N CYS A 100 -1.03 11.64 24.68
CA CYS A 100 0.16 10.91 24.23
C CYS A 100 0.31 9.56 24.93
N TYR A 101 1.24 8.74 24.44
CA TYR A 101 1.48 7.38 24.93
C TYR A 101 1.72 7.30 26.45
N VAL A 102 2.51 8.22 27.01
CA VAL A 102 2.86 8.20 28.44
C VAL A 102 1.62 8.26 29.35
N TYR A 103 0.59 8.95 28.95
CA TYR A 103 -0.66 9.07 29.74
C TYR A 103 -1.75 8.13 29.25
N LYS A 104 -1.74 7.74 27.99
CA LYS A 104 -2.75 6.85 27.37
C LYS A 104 -2.11 5.80 26.47
N PRO A 105 -1.33 4.87 27.03
CA PRO A 105 -0.58 3.90 26.23
C PRO A 105 -1.48 3.05 25.33
N GLU A 106 -2.61 2.55 25.84
CA GLU A 106 -3.55 1.75 25.07
C GLU A 106 -4.12 2.49 23.86
N PHE A 107 -4.39 3.77 24.00
CA PHE A 107 -4.87 4.61 22.89
C PHE A 107 -3.82 4.73 21.79
N GLY A 108 -2.57 5.00 22.16
CA GLY A 108 -1.46 5.05 21.21
C GLY A 108 -1.22 3.71 20.50
N ILE A 109 -1.19 2.62 21.27
CA ILE A 109 -1.06 1.26 20.74
C ILE A 109 -2.20 0.95 19.77
N ASN A 110 -3.45 1.21 20.13
CA ASN A 110 -4.59 0.95 19.28
C ASN A 110 -4.54 1.75 17.96
N CYS A 111 -4.14 3.00 18.00
CA CYS A 111 -3.95 3.80 16.79
C CYS A 111 -2.90 3.16 15.87
N VAL A 112 -1.72 2.88 16.40
CA VAL A 112 -0.62 2.28 15.62
C VAL A 112 -1.02 0.92 15.05
N THR A 113 -1.54 0.02 15.88
CA THR A 113 -1.91 -1.33 15.44
C THR A 113 -3.03 -1.30 14.40
N THR A 114 -3.99 -0.39 14.50
CA THR A 114 -5.04 -0.21 13.48
C THR A 114 -4.43 0.12 12.11
N VAL A 115 -3.43 1.00 12.07
CA VAL A 115 -2.74 1.33 10.80
C VAL A 115 -1.92 0.17 10.29
N VAL A 116 -1.18 -0.53 11.17
CA VAL A 116 -0.32 -1.66 10.76
C VAL A 116 -1.15 -2.85 10.28
N ASP A 117 -2.22 -3.20 11.00
CA ASP A 117 -3.11 -4.29 10.62
C ASP A 117 -3.73 -4.01 9.24
N ALA A 118 -4.24 -2.79 9.03
CA ALA A 118 -4.78 -2.39 7.75
C ALA A 118 -3.71 -2.30 6.64
N ALA A 119 -2.46 -1.93 6.95
CA ALA A 119 -1.37 -1.94 5.99
C ALA A 119 -1.03 -3.36 5.52
N ILE A 120 -1.06 -4.34 6.42
CA ILE A 120 -0.91 -5.76 6.09
C ILE A 120 -2.03 -6.21 5.14
N GLU A 121 -3.29 -5.89 5.46
CA GLU A 121 -4.45 -6.23 4.63
C GLU A 121 -4.38 -5.59 3.22
N ASN A 122 -3.84 -4.39 3.12
CA ASN A 122 -3.70 -3.66 1.85
C ASN A 122 -2.35 -3.89 1.15
N HIS A 123 -1.49 -4.79 1.65
CA HIS A 123 -0.19 -5.12 1.08
C HIS A 123 0.72 -3.90 0.87
N VAL A 124 0.83 -3.06 1.89
CA VAL A 124 1.76 -1.92 1.95
C VAL A 124 2.65 -2.03 3.18
N TYR A 125 3.85 -1.49 3.10
CA TYR A 125 4.76 -1.47 4.25
C TYR A 125 4.27 -0.50 5.31
N ALA A 126 4.59 -0.80 6.57
CA ALA A 126 4.33 0.10 7.68
C ALA A 126 5.61 0.41 8.44
N ILE A 127 5.78 1.67 8.84
CA ILE A 127 6.81 2.11 9.77
C ILE A 127 6.13 2.41 11.09
N ILE A 128 6.49 1.68 12.13
CA ILE A 128 6.06 1.94 13.50
C ILE A 128 7.04 2.94 14.11
N ASP A 129 6.57 4.14 14.40
CA ASP A 129 7.39 5.23 14.86
C ASP A 129 7.09 5.59 16.31
N TRP A 130 8.11 5.44 17.16
CA TRP A 130 8.15 5.95 18.52
C TRP A 130 8.58 7.42 18.49
N HIS A 131 7.62 8.32 18.34
CA HIS A 131 7.89 9.74 18.16
C HIS A 131 8.00 10.46 19.50
N SER A 132 9.23 10.55 20.02
CA SER A 132 9.51 11.13 21.32
C SER A 132 10.51 12.28 21.23
N HIS A 133 10.33 13.31 22.04
CA HIS A 133 11.27 14.39 22.23
C HIS A 133 12.22 14.14 23.42
N ASN A 134 11.88 13.18 24.28
CA ASN A 134 12.66 12.80 25.44
C ASN A 134 13.10 11.34 25.34
N LEU A 135 14.29 11.05 25.89
CA LEU A 135 14.74 9.67 25.99
C LEU A 135 13.85 8.89 26.97
N ARG A 136 13.04 7.99 26.42
CA ARG A 136 12.11 7.11 27.14
C ARG A 136 12.47 5.66 26.85
N GLN A 137 13.69 5.29 27.24
CA GLN A 137 14.32 4.04 26.77
C GLN A 137 13.56 2.80 27.25
N GLU A 138 13.11 2.75 28.49
CA GLU A 138 12.44 1.55 29.00
C GLU A 138 11.04 1.39 28.39
N GLU A 139 10.27 2.47 28.32
CA GLU A 139 8.96 2.44 27.68
C GLU A 139 9.08 2.09 26.18
N ALA A 140 10.10 2.59 25.49
CA ALA A 140 10.36 2.26 24.10
C ALA A 140 10.69 0.78 23.91
N LYS A 141 11.50 0.19 24.80
CA LYS A 141 11.81 -1.24 24.77
C LYS A 141 10.56 -2.10 24.95
N GLU A 142 9.71 -1.76 25.91
CA GLU A 142 8.46 -2.47 26.17
C GLU A 142 7.53 -2.40 24.96
N PHE A 143 7.34 -1.20 24.41
CA PHE A 143 6.53 -0.99 23.24
C PHE A 143 7.04 -1.78 22.03
N PHE A 144 8.32 -1.67 21.68
CA PHE A 144 8.86 -2.40 20.53
C PHE A 144 8.91 -3.91 20.74
N ALA A 145 9.08 -4.40 21.97
CA ALA A 145 8.96 -5.82 22.27
C ALA A 145 7.54 -6.34 22.01
N GLN A 146 6.53 -5.54 22.36
CA GLN A 146 5.13 -5.86 22.07
C GLN A 146 4.86 -5.86 20.57
N MET A 147 5.30 -4.82 19.84
CA MET A 147 5.11 -4.73 18.38
C MET A 147 5.84 -5.86 17.65
N ALA A 148 7.08 -6.16 18.02
CA ALA A 148 7.83 -7.27 17.43
C ALA A 148 7.20 -8.64 17.70
N THR A 149 6.54 -8.81 18.86
CA THR A 149 5.81 -10.05 19.17
C THR A 149 4.56 -10.20 18.31
N ARG A 150 3.85 -9.10 18.08
CA ARG A 150 2.60 -9.08 17.30
C ARG A 150 2.83 -9.27 15.80
N TYR A 151 3.92 -8.69 15.26
CA TYR A 151 4.16 -8.57 13.83
C TYR A 151 5.41 -9.33 13.35
N LYS A 152 5.66 -10.49 13.90
CA LYS A 152 6.77 -11.40 13.52
C LYS A 152 6.66 -11.88 12.08
#